data_c208f63448d39e7ec4d5ece6cb82a33b
#
_entry.id   c208f63448d39e7ec4d5ece6cb82a33b
#
_cell.length_a   1.000
_cell.length_b   1.000
_cell.length_c   1.000
_cell.angle_alpha   90.00
_cell.angle_beta   90.00
_cell.angle_gamma   90.00
#
_symmetry.space_group_name_H-M   'P 1'
#
loop_
_entity.id
_entity.type
_entity.pdbx_description
1 polymer ?
#
loop_
_entity_poly.entity_id
_entity_poly.type
_entity_poly.pdbx_seq_one_letter_code
_entity_poly.pdbx_strand_id
1 'polypeptide(L)'
;MDKTLKITIIVGILIFSFSTLWFVYEYSKSKPVLRTFSVSGEGKEIVIPNIAEIRIGVVSEGKDLTELQKENSEKMNKIINFLKEKGIDEKDIQTENYLVSPKYDYSKPPYKIVGYTINQDLKVKVRDLSKIGEILSQAINYGANNVSGPNFTVDDKEVYLEKAREKAIKNAKEKAEKIAKSAGFRLGKIISIIESSPFEPIPVMLKEMGTGGPLTSQPQIEPGSQEIKVQVTITYEIK
;
A
#
# COMPACT_ATOMS: atom_id res chain seq x y z
N MET A 1 28.45 -47.93 50.24
CA MET A 1 29.07 -47.13 49.13
C MET A 1 30.47 -46.76 49.65
N ASP A 2 31.49 -47.27 49.01
CA ASP A 2 32.87 -47.08 49.42
C ASP A 2 33.29 -45.63 49.38
N LYS A 3 34.15 -45.22 50.35
CA LYS A 3 34.67 -43.86 50.46
C LYS A 3 35.32 -43.37 49.15
N THR A 4 36.03 -44.31 48.48
CA THR A 4 36.69 -44.11 47.20
C THR A 4 35.69 -43.77 46.09
N LEU A 5 34.52 -44.49 45.99
CA LEU A 5 33.48 -44.27 45.01
C LEU A 5 32.84 -42.86 45.17
N LYS A 6 32.60 -42.43 46.41
CA LYS A 6 32.06 -41.07 46.69
C LYS A 6 32.99 -39.99 46.22
N ILE A 7 34.32 -40.13 46.50
CA ILE A 7 35.33 -39.15 46.07
C ILE A 7 35.41 -39.08 44.54
N THR A 8 35.40 -40.22 43.85
CA THR A 8 35.44 -40.26 42.38
C THR A 8 34.22 -39.55 41.75
N ILE A 9 33.02 -39.76 42.31
CA ILE A 9 31.79 -39.09 41.82
C ILE A 9 31.90 -37.57 42.06
N ILE A 10 32.36 -37.11 43.21
CA ILE A 10 32.52 -35.69 43.54
C ILE A 10 33.52 -35.01 42.59
N VAL A 11 34.68 -35.67 42.35
CA VAL A 11 35.69 -35.18 41.42
C VAL A 11 35.16 -35.10 40.00
N GLY A 12 34.39 -36.12 39.54
CA GLY A 12 33.72 -36.10 38.22
C GLY A 12 32.73 -34.94 38.05
N ILE A 13 31.94 -34.68 39.09
CA ILE A 13 30.97 -33.53 39.06
C ILE A 13 31.72 -32.18 39.01
N LEU A 14 32.82 -32.07 39.77
CA LEU A 14 33.62 -30.82 39.75
C LEU A 14 34.30 -30.57 38.41
N ILE A 15 34.84 -31.62 37.78
CA ILE A 15 35.42 -31.51 36.42
C ILE A 15 34.36 -31.17 35.40
N PHE A 16 33.22 -31.79 35.47
CA PHE A 16 32.09 -31.47 34.56
C PHE A 16 31.58 -30.04 34.75
N SER A 17 31.41 -29.59 35.99
CA SER A 17 31.00 -28.22 36.30
C SER A 17 32.04 -27.20 35.83
N PHE A 18 33.33 -27.47 35.99
CA PHE A 18 34.38 -26.61 35.51
C PHE A 18 34.43 -26.55 33.97
N SER A 19 34.29 -27.66 33.29
CA SER A 19 34.26 -27.72 31.83
C SER A 19 33.03 -26.99 31.23
N THR A 20 31.88 -27.10 31.86
CA THR A 20 30.67 -26.35 31.41
C THR A 20 30.81 -24.84 31.66
N LEU A 21 31.34 -24.42 32.80
CA LEU A 21 31.64 -23.02 33.10
C LEU A 21 32.69 -22.42 32.12
N TRP A 22 33.73 -23.21 31.82
CA TRP A 22 34.73 -22.83 30.82
C TRP A 22 34.14 -22.71 29.45
N PHE A 23 33.29 -23.66 29.00
CA PHE A 23 32.60 -23.62 27.71
C PHE A 23 31.68 -22.38 27.58
N VAL A 24 30.88 -22.12 28.63
CA VAL A 24 30.00 -20.93 28.67
C VAL A 24 30.81 -19.62 28.63
N TYR A 25 31.92 -19.56 29.35
CA TYR A 25 32.82 -18.40 29.35
C TYR A 25 33.45 -18.16 27.96
N GLU A 26 33.96 -19.21 27.31
CA GLU A 26 34.55 -19.15 25.97
C GLU A 26 33.51 -18.82 24.92
N TYR A 27 32.30 -19.42 25.01
CA TYR A 27 31.17 -19.12 24.12
C TYR A 27 30.67 -17.69 24.27
N SER A 28 30.68 -17.17 25.47
CA SER A 28 30.29 -15.77 25.73
C SER A 28 31.30 -14.76 25.18
N LYS A 29 32.60 -15.08 25.17
CA LYS A 29 33.66 -14.26 24.58
C LYS A 29 33.71 -14.32 23.06
N SER A 30 33.24 -15.41 22.45
CA SER A 30 33.37 -15.63 21.01
C SER A 30 32.31 -14.91 20.17
N LYS A 31 31.34 -14.23 20.78
CA LYS A 31 30.42 -13.37 20.05
C LYS A 31 30.98 -11.95 19.97
N PRO A 32 31.59 -11.56 18.86
CA PRO A 32 32.01 -10.18 18.69
C PRO A 32 30.74 -9.30 18.76
N VAL A 33 30.73 -8.36 19.69
CA VAL A 33 29.71 -7.30 19.71
C VAL A 33 29.94 -6.47 18.46
N LEU A 34 29.17 -6.76 17.41
CA LEU A 34 29.17 -5.97 16.19
C LEU A 34 28.73 -4.55 16.56
N ARG A 35 29.69 -3.62 16.54
CA ARG A 35 29.34 -2.20 16.65
C ARG A 35 28.74 -1.76 15.33
N THR A 36 27.52 -1.29 15.38
CA THR A 36 26.77 -0.93 14.16
C THR A 36 26.38 0.53 14.18
N PHE A 37 26.30 1.11 13.01
CA PHE A 37 25.81 2.46 12.77
C PHE A 37 24.71 2.39 11.69
N SER A 38 23.54 2.95 11.99
CA SER A 38 22.42 2.98 11.06
C SER A 38 22.13 4.41 10.64
N VAL A 39 21.82 4.59 9.35
CA VAL A 39 21.50 5.88 8.78
C VAL A 39 20.34 5.72 7.80
N SER A 40 19.42 6.68 7.80
CA SER A 40 18.32 6.70 6.85
C SER A 40 18.53 7.78 5.81
N GLY A 41 18.27 7.43 4.56
CA GLY A 41 18.18 8.32 3.41
C GLY A 41 16.77 8.30 2.82
N GLU A 42 16.37 9.40 2.25
CA GLU A 42 15.08 9.60 1.61
C GLU A 42 15.30 9.95 0.15
N GLY A 43 14.51 9.35 -0.74
CA GLY A 43 14.44 9.69 -2.15
C GLY A 43 13.01 10.04 -2.53
N LYS A 44 12.86 11.03 -3.39
CA LYS A 44 11.58 11.56 -3.86
C LYS A 44 11.57 11.70 -5.36
N GLU A 45 10.42 11.37 -5.96
CA GLU A 45 10.09 11.65 -7.35
C GLU A 45 8.76 12.38 -7.41
N ILE A 46 8.75 13.48 -8.15
CA ILE A 46 7.50 14.20 -8.44
C ILE A 46 7.00 13.69 -9.78
N VAL A 47 5.75 13.23 -9.81
CA VAL A 47 5.13 12.65 -10.98
C VAL A 47 3.82 13.35 -11.31
N ILE A 48 3.55 13.49 -12.60
CA ILE A 48 2.24 13.94 -13.08
C ILE A 48 1.43 12.66 -13.36
N PRO A 49 0.28 12.46 -12.71
CA PRO A 49 -0.58 11.33 -12.96
C PRO A 49 -0.98 11.22 -14.43
N ASN A 50 -0.95 10.00 -14.97
CA ASN A 50 -1.33 9.72 -16.35
C ASN A 50 -2.56 8.81 -16.47
N ILE A 51 -3.10 8.37 -15.33
CA ILE A 51 -4.34 7.60 -15.24
C ILE A 51 -5.18 8.08 -14.07
N ALA A 52 -6.48 7.83 -14.14
CA ALA A 52 -7.40 7.95 -13.01
C ALA A 52 -8.12 6.64 -12.76
N GLU A 53 -8.21 6.25 -11.51
CA GLU A 53 -9.05 5.13 -11.06
C GLU A 53 -10.36 5.71 -10.52
N ILE A 54 -11.49 5.28 -11.08
CA ILE A 54 -12.84 5.63 -10.62
C ILE A 54 -13.57 4.36 -10.24
N ARG A 55 -14.43 4.45 -9.24
CA ARG A 55 -15.35 3.39 -8.88
C ARG A 55 -16.75 3.80 -9.27
N ILE A 56 -17.43 2.94 -10.02
CA ILE A 56 -18.81 3.15 -10.51
C ILE A 56 -19.63 1.97 -10.04
N GLY A 57 -20.63 2.24 -9.20
CA GLY A 57 -21.46 1.23 -8.60
C GLY A 57 -22.95 1.45 -8.84
N VAL A 58 -23.68 0.34 -8.79
CA VAL A 58 -25.13 0.29 -8.80
C VAL A 58 -25.60 -0.45 -7.56
N VAL A 59 -26.28 0.28 -6.68
CA VAL A 59 -27.00 -0.27 -5.54
C VAL A 59 -28.48 -0.34 -5.91
N SER A 60 -29.07 -1.52 -5.83
CA SER A 60 -30.49 -1.75 -6.10
C SER A 60 -31.16 -2.38 -4.88
N GLU A 61 -32.39 -1.99 -4.57
CA GLU A 61 -33.19 -2.54 -3.48
C GLU A 61 -34.56 -2.99 -3.99
N GLY A 62 -35.04 -4.13 -3.49
CA GLY A 62 -36.35 -4.69 -3.90
C GLY A 62 -36.75 -5.87 -3.03
N LYS A 63 -38.01 -6.33 -3.25
CA LYS A 63 -38.55 -7.46 -2.49
C LYS A 63 -38.28 -8.79 -3.20
N ASP A 64 -38.34 -8.81 -4.53
CA ASP A 64 -38.04 -9.99 -5.33
C ASP A 64 -36.58 -9.97 -5.77
N LEU A 65 -35.81 -10.99 -5.34
CA LEU A 65 -34.38 -11.07 -5.61
C LEU A 65 -34.09 -11.29 -7.10
N THR A 66 -34.91 -12.05 -7.79
CA THR A 66 -34.71 -12.39 -9.22
C THR A 66 -34.90 -11.16 -10.10
N GLU A 67 -35.97 -10.41 -9.86
CA GLU A 67 -36.25 -9.17 -10.57
C GLU A 67 -35.19 -8.12 -10.28
N LEU A 68 -34.78 -7.99 -9.00
CA LEU A 68 -33.73 -7.06 -8.56
C LEU A 68 -32.40 -7.36 -9.22
N GLN A 69 -32.02 -8.64 -9.30
CA GLN A 69 -30.79 -9.06 -9.96
C GLN A 69 -30.79 -8.75 -11.45
N LYS A 70 -31.92 -8.94 -12.12
CA LYS A 70 -32.06 -8.60 -13.52
C LYS A 70 -31.90 -7.10 -13.74
N GLU A 71 -32.61 -6.28 -12.96
CA GLU A 71 -32.54 -4.82 -13.05
C GLU A 71 -31.10 -4.30 -12.80
N ASN A 72 -30.44 -4.80 -11.75
CA ASN A 72 -29.06 -4.42 -11.42
C ASN A 72 -28.10 -4.76 -12.57
N SER A 73 -28.23 -5.99 -13.11
CA SER A 73 -27.41 -6.45 -14.23
C SER A 73 -27.65 -5.64 -15.52
N GLU A 74 -28.89 -5.28 -15.81
CA GLU A 74 -29.21 -4.45 -16.99
C GLU A 74 -28.55 -3.05 -16.87
N LYS A 75 -28.63 -2.40 -15.71
CA LYS A 75 -27.98 -1.10 -15.47
C LYS A 75 -26.47 -1.22 -15.61
N MET A 76 -25.87 -2.22 -14.96
CA MET A 76 -24.43 -2.43 -15.00
C MET A 76 -23.93 -2.73 -16.41
N ASN A 77 -24.65 -3.55 -17.18
CA ASN A 77 -24.29 -3.84 -18.57
C ASN A 77 -24.35 -2.58 -19.47
N LYS A 78 -25.34 -1.70 -19.26
CA LYS A 78 -25.40 -0.41 -19.96
C LYS A 78 -24.17 0.45 -19.66
N ILE A 79 -23.77 0.50 -18.39
CA ILE A 79 -22.57 1.23 -17.97
C ILE A 79 -21.31 0.65 -18.60
N ILE A 80 -21.14 -0.69 -18.57
CA ILE A 80 -19.97 -1.36 -19.17
C ILE A 80 -19.90 -1.10 -20.68
N ASN A 81 -21.02 -1.23 -21.39
CA ASN A 81 -21.07 -0.98 -22.83
C ASN A 81 -20.70 0.47 -23.16
N PHE A 82 -21.25 1.42 -22.42
CA PHE A 82 -20.91 2.83 -22.56
C PHE A 82 -19.41 3.09 -22.33
N LEU A 83 -18.79 2.50 -21.29
CA LEU A 83 -17.37 2.64 -21.04
C LEU A 83 -16.53 2.11 -22.21
N LYS A 84 -16.91 0.95 -22.78
CA LYS A 84 -16.26 0.39 -23.96
C LYS A 84 -16.42 1.29 -25.19
N GLU A 85 -17.60 1.86 -25.42
CA GLU A 85 -17.87 2.82 -26.50
C GLU A 85 -17.01 4.10 -26.37
N LYS A 86 -16.71 4.52 -25.14
CA LYS A 86 -15.81 5.65 -24.86
C LYS A 86 -14.32 5.32 -24.99
N GLY A 87 -14.00 4.07 -25.36
CA GLY A 87 -12.65 3.62 -25.60
C GLY A 87 -11.89 3.20 -24.35
N ILE A 88 -12.60 2.83 -23.29
CA ILE A 88 -11.98 2.17 -22.14
C ILE A 88 -11.77 0.70 -22.48
N ASP A 89 -10.52 0.26 -22.42
CA ASP A 89 -10.15 -1.12 -22.67
C ASP A 89 -10.83 -2.08 -21.66
N GLU A 90 -11.21 -3.27 -22.11
CA GLU A 90 -11.85 -4.27 -21.25
C GLU A 90 -10.98 -4.66 -20.05
N LYS A 91 -9.66 -4.71 -20.22
CA LYS A 91 -8.68 -4.96 -19.14
C LYS A 91 -8.66 -3.88 -18.07
N ASP A 92 -9.13 -2.67 -18.41
CA ASP A 92 -9.20 -1.51 -17.52
C ASP A 92 -10.58 -1.36 -16.83
N ILE A 93 -11.50 -2.30 -17.08
CA ILE A 93 -12.82 -2.41 -16.43
C ILE A 93 -12.85 -3.69 -15.60
N GLN A 94 -12.90 -3.57 -14.29
CA GLN A 94 -12.88 -4.71 -13.37
C GLN A 94 -14.08 -4.65 -12.42
N THR A 95 -14.83 -5.75 -12.32
CA THR A 95 -15.81 -5.89 -11.23
C THR A 95 -15.06 -6.15 -9.93
N GLU A 96 -15.19 -5.23 -8.96
CA GLU A 96 -14.47 -5.27 -7.69
C GLU A 96 -15.33 -5.86 -6.58
N ASN A 97 -16.64 -5.61 -6.65
CA ASN A 97 -17.59 -6.09 -5.65
C ASN A 97 -18.92 -6.53 -6.32
N TYR A 98 -19.48 -7.63 -5.82
CA TYR A 98 -20.84 -8.07 -6.09
C TYR A 98 -21.42 -8.68 -4.81
N LEU A 99 -22.26 -7.92 -4.13
CA LEU A 99 -22.80 -8.31 -2.83
C LEU A 99 -24.33 -8.29 -2.85
N VAL A 100 -24.93 -9.42 -2.46
CA VAL A 100 -26.36 -9.55 -2.23
C VAL A 100 -26.61 -9.70 -0.74
N SER A 101 -27.42 -8.83 -0.16
CA SER A 101 -27.73 -8.84 1.26
C SER A 101 -29.23 -8.82 1.51
N PRO A 102 -29.75 -9.64 2.44
CA PRO A 102 -31.15 -9.55 2.86
C PRO A 102 -31.35 -8.32 3.75
N LYS A 103 -32.48 -7.67 3.59
CA LYS A 103 -32.94 -6.56 4.41
C LYS A 103 -33.94 -7.09 5.43
N TYR A 104 -33.69 -6.91 6.72
CA TYR A 104 -34.53 -7.41 7.81
C TYR A 104 -35.37 -6.31 8.40
N ASP A 105 -36.60 -6.65 8.80
CA ASP A 105 -37.40 -5.83 9.72
C ASP A 105 -36.99 -6.17 11.16
N TYR A 106 -36.41 -5.20 11.84
CA TYR A 106 -35.97 -5.33 13.22
C TYR A 106 -36.98 -4.83 14.27
N SER A 107 -38.20 -4.49 13.84
CA SER A 107 -39.22 -3.92 14.75
C SER A 107 -39.71 -4.90 15.82
N LYS A 108 -39.83 -6.20 15.49
CA LYS A 108 -40.25 -7.27 16.40
C LYS A 108 -39.59 -8.61 16.06
N PRO A 109 -39.09 -9.36 17.07
CA PRO A 109 -38.69 -10.74 16.88
C PRO A 109 -39.88 -11.69 16.59
N PRO A 110 -39.73 -12.76 15.79
CA PRO A 110 -38.52 -13.09 14.99
C PRO A 110 -38.38 -12.13 13.81
N TYR A 111 -37.14 -11.70 13.54
CA TYR A 111 -36.85 -10.77 12.44
C TYR A 111 -37.15 -11.42 11.08
N LYS A 112 -37.84 -10.69 10.23
CA LYS A 112 -38.28 -11.19 8.92
C LYS A 112 -37.54 -10.46 7.80
N ILE A 113 -37.23 -11.19 6.74
CA ILE A 113 -36.71 -10.58 5.53
C ILE A 113 -37.85 -9.81 4.86
N VAL A 114 -37.62 -8.51 4.61
CA VAL A 114 -38.56 -7.59 3.97
C VAL A 114 -38.13 -7.17 2.57
N GLY A 115 -36.92 -7.57 2.16
CA GLY A 115 -36.36 -7.28 0.85
C GLY A 115 -34.89 -7.70 0.76
N TYR A 116 -34.27 -7.25 -0.30
CA TYR A 116 -32.86 -7.50 -0.59
C TYR A 116 -32.21 -6.22 -1.12
N THR A 117 -30.90 -6.14 -0.92
CA THR A 117 -30.04 -5.11 -1.52
C THR A 117 -28.98 -5.81 -2.36
N ILE A 118 -28.74 -5.35 -3.57
CA ILE A 118 -27.64 -5.77 -4.41
C ILE A 118 -26.72 -4.56 -4.59
N ASN A 119 -25.45 -4.75 -4.29
CA ASN A 119 -24.41 -3.78 -4.57
C ASN A 119 -23.40 -4.38 -5.55
N GLN A 120 -23.22 -3.75 -6.70
CA GLN A 120 -22.21 -4.13 -7.68
C GLN A 120 -21.37 -2.93 -8.04
N ASP A 121 -20.04 -3.04 -7.88
CA ASP A 121 -19.09 -1.97 -8.13
C ASP A 121 -18.09 -2.39 -9.21
N LEU A 122 -17.82 -1.48 -10.13
CA LEU A 122 -16.73 -1.54 -11.09
C LEU A 122 -15.60 -0.62 -10.65
N LYS A 123 -14.39 -1.12 -10.75
CA LYS A 123 -13.17 -0.30 -10.79
C LYS A 123 -12.81 -0.05 -12.24
N VAL A 124 -12.68 1.20 -12.61
CA VAL A 124 -12.41 1.63 -13.98
C VAL A 124 -11.15 2.47 -14.01
N LYS A 125 -10.19 2.06 -14.84
CA LYS A 125 -8.96 2.80 -15.08
C LYS A 125 -9.14 3.65 -16.34
N VAL A 126 -9.11 4.97 -16.17
CA VAL A 126 -9.27 5.95 -17.25
C VAL A 126 -7.90 6.52 -17.61
N ARG A 127 -7.45 6.29 -18.84
CA ARG A 127 -6.16 6.77 -19.37
C ARG A 127 -6.27 8.16 -19.98
N ASP A 128 -7.39 8.47 -20.59
CA ASP A 128 -7.68 9.79 -21.13
C ASP A 128 -8.41 10.62 -20.06
N LEU A 129 -7.65 11.39 -19.30
CA LEU A 129 -8.16 12.14 -18.16
C LEU A 129 -9.23 13.19 -18.57
N SER A 130 -9.23 13.65 -19.81
CA SER A 130 -10.21 14.60 -20.33
C SER A 130 -11.63 14.03 -20.38
N LYS A 131 -11.78 12.70 -20.44
CA LYS A 131 -13.07 12.01 -20.49
C LYS A 131 -13.72 11.76 -19.14
N ILE A 132 -13.01 12.00 -18.03
CA ILE A 132 -13.48 11.67 -16.68
C ILE A 132 -14.82 12.33 -16.37
N GLY A 133 -14.96 13.62 -16.64
CA GLY A 133 -16.19 14.36 -16.38
C GLY A 133 -17.39 13.78 -17.14
N GLU A 134 -17.20 13.44 -18.42
CA GLU A 134 -18.22 12.80 -19.24
C GLU A 134 -18.58 11.41 -18.73
N ILE A 135 -17.55 10.60 -18.40
CA ILE A 135 -17.76 9.23 -17.90
C ILE A 135 -18.58 9.25 -16.61
N LEU A 136 -18.24 10.10 -15.66
CA LEU A 136 -18.97 10.22 -14.40
C LEU A 136 -20.41 10.65 -14.59
N SER A 137 -20.65 11.67 -15.42
CA SER A 137 -21.99 12.17 -15.69
C SER A 137 -22.88 11.13 -16.40
N GLN A 138 -22.35 10.47 -17.41
CA GLN A 138 -23.11 9.48 -18.17
C GLN A 138 -23.32 8.18 -17.40
N ALA A 139 -22.38 7.75 -16.57
CA ALA A 139 -22.57 6.59 -15.70
C ALA A 139 -23.80 6.75 -14.80
N ILE A 140 -24.00 7.96 -14.24
CA ILE A 140 -25.18 8.28 -13.43
C ILE A 140 -26.46 8.17 -14.29
N ASN A 141 -26.45 8.68 -15.51
CA ASN A 141 -27.60 8.60 -16.43
C ASN A 141 -27.96 7.15 -16.80
N TYR A 142 -26.96 6.23 -16.83
CA TYR A 142 -27.17 4.80 -17.05
C TYR A 142 -27.55 4.02 -15.77
N GLY A 143 -27.66 4.72 -14.62
CA GLY A 143 -28.19 4.14 -13.39
C GLY A 143 -27.16 3.88 -12.31
N ALA A 144 -25.92 4.36 -12.45
CA ALA A 144 -24.95 4.38 -11.35
C ALA A 144 -25.47 5.32 -10.25
N ASN A 145 -25.45 4.86 -9.01
CA ASN A 145 -25.86 5.62 -7.84
C ASN A 145 -24.85 5.56 -6.69
N ASN A 146 -23.74 4.85 -6.91
CA ASN A 146 -22.60 4.80 -6.01
C ASN A 146 -21.33 5.09 -6.83
N VAL A 147 -20.88 6.34 -6.84
CA VAL A 147 -19.72 6.77 -7.63
C VAL A 147 -18.70 7.42 -6.72
N SER A 148 -17.45 6.98 -6.81
CA SER A 148 -16.35 7.56 -6.04
C SER A 148 -15.08 7.69 -6.86
N GLY A 149 -14.22 8.61 -6.49
CA GLY A 149 -13.02 9.04 -7.20
C GLY A 149 -13.27 10.35 -7.95
N PRO A 150 -12.39 10.76 -8.89
CA PRO A 150 -11.23 10.02 -9.40
C PRO A 150 -10.05 10.00 -8.42
N ASN A 151 -9.37 8.87 -8.35
CA ASN A 151 -8.07 8.76 -7.71
C ASN A 151 -6.99 8.79 -8.80
N PHE A 152 -6.26 9.88 -8.88
CA PHE A 152 -5.20 10.04 -9.87
C PHE A 152 -3.96 9.27 -9.47
N THR A 153 -3.30 8.64 -10.45
CA THR A 153 -2.07 7.89 -10.21
C THR A 153 -1.28 7.72 -11.50
N VAL A 154 -0.14 7.05 -11.42
CA VAL A 154 0.64 6.65 -12.59
C VAL A 154 0.43 5.18 -12.89
N ASP A 155 0.38 4.81 -14.16
CA ASP A 155 0.13 3.42 -14.59
C ASP A 155 1.30 2.50 -14.20
N ASP A 156 2.53 2.97 -14.38
CA ASP A 156 3.75 2.24 -13.99
C ASP A 156 4.43 2.93 -12.80
N LYS A 157 3.96 2.57 -11.61
CA LYS A 157 4.53 3.10 -10.35
C LYS A 157 5.94 2.64 -10.10
N GLU A 158 6.30 1.41 -10.55
CA GLU A 158 7.58 0.79 -10.21
C GLU A 158 8.76 1.58 -10.78
N VAL A 159 8.63 2.11 -11.98
CA VAL A 159 9.67 2.96 -12.59
C VAL A 159 10.02 4.17 -11.71
N TYR A 160 9.03 4.78 -11.10
CA TYR A 160 9.24 5.95 -10.24
C TYR A 160 9.71 5.56 -8.84
N LEU A 161 9.23 4.43 -8.31
CA LEU A 161 9.72 3.85 -7.06
C LEU A 161 11.19 3.50 -7.16
N GLU A 162 11.64 2.92 -8.29
CA GLU A 162 13.04 2.59 -8.50
C GLU A 162 13.92 3.84 -8.52
N LYS A 163 13.52 4.89 -9.23
CA LYS A 163 14.23 6.18 -9.22
C LYS A 163 14.29 6.79 -7.82
N ALA A 164 13.20 6.74 -7.07
CA ALA A 164 13.16 7.23 -5.70
C ALA A 164 14.06 6.37 -4.78
N ARG A 165 14.09 5.04 -4.95
CA ARG A 165 14.95 4.09 -4.24
C ARG A 165 16.43 4.39 -4.48
N GLU A 166 16.83 4.58 -5.72
CA GLU A 166 18.21 4.95 -6.08
C GLU A 166 18.64 6.24 -5.37
N LYS A 167 17.78 7.27 -5.39
CA LYS A 167 18.03 8.53 -4.67
C LYS A 167 18.14 8.32 -3.17
N ALA A 168 17.26 7.50 -2.58
CA ALA A 168 17.27 7.20 -1.15
C ALA A 168 18.58 6.52 -0.73
N ILE A 169 19.03 5.51 -1.50
CA ILE A 169 20.28 4.80 -1.24
C ILE A 169 21.47 5.74 -1.36
N LYS A 170 21.51 6.57 -2.39
CA LYS A 170 22.58 7.56 -2.58
C LYS A 170 22.64 8.52 -1.41
N ASN A 171 21.50 9.09 -1.02
CA ASN A 171 21.41 10.04 0.09
C ASN A 171 21.81 9.39 1.43
N ALA A 172 21.42 8.13 1.67
CA ALA A 172 21.81 7.37 2.85
C ALA A 172 23.35 7.18 2.91
N LYS A 173 23.97 6.77 1.78
CA LYS A 173 25.43 6.57 1.69
C LYS A 173 26.19 7.88 1.96
N GLU A 174 25.83 8.95 1.26
CA GLU A 174 26.47 10.26 1.44
C GLU A 174 26.34 10.78 2.87
N LYS A 175 25.17 10.59 3.48
CA LYS A 175 24.92 10.96 4.88
C LYS A 175 25.77 10.12 5.83
N ALA A 176 25.88 8.81 5.58
CA ALA A 176 26.71 7.90 6.38
C ALA A 176 28.19 8.34 6.36
N GLU A 177 28.74 8.64 5.18
CA GLU A 177 30.11 9.08 5.02
C GLU A 177 30.39 10.40 5.75
N LYS A 178 29.48 11.38 5.62
CA LYS A 178 29.59 12.67 6.32
C LYS A 178 29.59 12.50 7.84
N ILE A 179 28.69 11.66 8.37
CA ILE A 179 28.61 11.44 9.82
C ILE A 179 29.83 10.68 10.31
N ALA A 180 30.26 9.62 9.62
CA ALA A 180 31.44 8.85 9.99
C ALA A 180 32.72 9.74 10.07
N LYS A 181 32.90 10.60 9.06
CA LYS A 181 34.01 11.57 9.04
C LYS A 181 33.92 12.55 10.20
N SER A 182 32.74 13.09 10.49
CA SER A 182 32.56 14.06 11.59
C SER A 182 32.69 13.43 12.97
N ALA A 183 32.31 12.18 13.14
CA ALA A 183 32.35 11.44 14.40
C ALA A 183 33.69 10.70 14.63
N GLY A 184 34.59 10.69 13.63
CA GLY A 184 35.93 10.12 13.76
C GLY A 184 35.97 8.58 13.69
N PHE A 185 34.99 7.92 13.06
CA PHE A 185 35.01 6.48 12.85
C PHE A 185 35.02 6.13 11.36
N ARG A 186 35.29 4.86 11.03
CA ARG A 186 35.25 4.35 9.65
C ARG A 186 34.08 3.42 9.46
N LEU A 187 33.41 3.56 8.32
CA LEU A 187 32.37 2.64 7.89
C LEU A 187 32.98 1.31 7.47
N GLY A 188 32.42 0.22 7.98
CA GLY A 188 32.74 -1.13 7.59
C GLY A 188 31.79 -1.66 6.51
N LYS A 189 31.46 -2.95 6.58
CA LYS A 189 30.51 -3.61 5.66
C LYS A 189 29.09 -3.11 5.89
N ILE A 190 28.29 -3.14 4.83
CA ILE A 190 26.84 -3.05 4.98
C ILE A 190 26.34 -4.37 5.55
N ILE A 191 25.64 -4.29 6.69
CA ILE A 191 25.08 -5.43 7.41
C ILE A 191 23.62 -5.65 7.00
N SER A 192 22.87 -4.55 6.83
CA SER A 192 21.45 -4.59 6.51
C SER A 192 21.06 -3.38 5.71
N ILE A 193 20.09 -3.59 4.78
CA ILE A 193 19.38 -2.54 4.07
C ILE A 193 17.90 -2.83 4.26
N ILE A 194 17.17 -1.86 4.82
CA ILE A 194 15.74 -1.94 5.04
C ILE A 194 15.09 -0.81 4.26
N GLU A 195 14.19 -1.17 3.35
CA GLU A 195 13.37 -0.22 2.61
C GLU A 195 12.01 -0.06 3.31
N SER A 196 11.56 1.18 3.42
CA SER A 196 10.23 1.55 3.85
C SER A 196 9.66 2.54 2.85
N SER A 197 8.65 2.13 2.12
CA SER A 197 7.91 3.00 1.21
C SER A 197 6.52 3.22 1.80
N PRO A 198 6.13 4.46 2.10
CA PRO A 198 4.72 4.75 2.31
C PRO A 198 4.01 4.48 0.98
N PHE A 199 3.04 3.57 1.00
CA PHE A 199 2.40 3.00 -0.20
C PHE A 199 1.44 3.96 -0.92
N GLU A 200 1.24 5.17 -0.39
CA GLU A 200 0.31 6.14 -0.97
C GLU A 200 1.05 7.38 -1.49
N PRO A 201 0.85 7.71 -2.78
CA PRO A 201 1.31 8.98 -3.33
C PRO A 201 0.64 10.14 -2.59
N ILE A 202 1.43 11.04 -2.07
CA ILE A 202 0.90 12.22 -1.37
C ILE A 202 0.62 13.31 -2.42
N PRO A 203 -0.62 13.81 -2.52
CA PRO A 203 -0.92 14.95 -3.40
C PRO A 203 -0.07 16.16 -3.00
N VAL A 204 0.67 16.71 -3.94
CA VAL A 204 1.43 17.94 -3.72
C VAL A 204 0.65 19.09 -4.36
N MET A 205 0.10 19.97 -3.55
CA MET A 205 -0.45 21.22 -4.07
C MET A 205 0.70 22.14 -4.48
N LEU A 206 1.00 22.16 -5.77
CA LEU A 206 1.78 23.25 -6.35
C LEU A 206 0.87 24.48 -6.30
N LYS A 207 1.33 25.50 -5.59
CA LYS A 207 0.62 26.76 -5.40
C LYS A 207 0.67 27.57 -6.71
N GLU A 208 -0.17 27.19 -7.69
CA GLU A 208 -0.48 28.06 -8.80
C GLU A 208 -1.74 28.87 -8.47
N MET A 209 -1.59 30.20 -8.48
CA MET A 209 -2.69 31.14 -8.39
C MET A 209 -3.46 31.11 -9.72
N GLY A 210 -4.47 30.23 -9.83
CA GLY A 210 -5.36 30.16 -10.96
C GLY A 210 -6.48 31.20 -10.86
N THR A 211 -6.56 32.07 -11.82
CA THR A 211 -7.70 32.98 -12.06
C THR A 211 -8.91 32.16 -12.49
N GLY A 212 -10.04 32.34 -11.80
CA GLY A 212 -11.30 31.65 -12.08
C GLY A 212 -11.80 31.88 -13.51
N GLY A 213 -12.02 30.75 -14.21
CA GLY A 213 -12.69 30.71 -15.51
C GLY A 213 -14.21 30.47 -15.36
N PRO A 214 -15.00 30.60 -16.45
CA PRO A 214 -16.44 30.47 -16.41
C PRO A 214 -16.88 29.05 -16.09
N LEU A 215 -17.95 28.94 -15.30
CA LEU A 215 -18.57 27.67 -14.89
C LEU A 215 -19.14 26.93 -16.11
N THR A 216 -18.50 25.86 -16.52
CA THR A 216 -19.05 24.87 -17.45
C THR A 216 -19.83 23.81 -16.67
N SER A 217 -20.89 23.24 -17.29
CA SER A 217 -21.79 22.26 -16.64
C SER A 217 -21.14 20.91 -16.31
N GLN A 218 -19.89 20.70 -16.68
CA GLN A 218 -19.10 19.51 -16.34
C GLN A 218 -18.04 19.89 -15.32
N PRO A 219 -17.80 19.05 -14.29
CA PRO A 219 -16.75 19.31 -13.32
C PRO A 219 -15.38 19.31 -14.02
N GLN A 220 -14.62 20.39 -13.88
CA GLN A 220 -13.21 20.40 -14.24
C GLN A 220 -12.44 19.63 -13.18
N ILE A 221 -11.72 18.60 -13.60
CA ILE A 221 -11.03 17.68 -12.72
C ILE A 221 -9.54 17.71 -13.07
N GLU A 222 -8.76 18.37 -12.23
CA GLU A 222 -7.32 18.52 -12.42
C GLU A 222 -6.54 17.47 -11.64
N PRO A 223 -5.59 16.73 -12.26
CA PRO A 223 -4.84 15.67 -11.61
C PRO A 223 -3.78 16.16 -10.62
N GLY A 224 -3.32 17.42 -10.72
CA GLY A 224 -2.21 17.92 -9.93
C GLY A 224 -0.91 17.16 -10.14
N SER A 225 0.02 17.25 -9.17
CA SER A 225 1.22 16.44 -9.10
C SER A 225 1.24 15.59 -7.82
N GLN A 226 1.96 14.48 -7.85
CA GLN A 226 2.10 13.57 -6.71
C GLN A 226 3.57 13.36 -6.40
N GLU A 227 3.89 13.16 -5.12
CA GLU A 227 5.23 12.78 -4.66
C GLU A 227 5.26 11.29 -4.34
N ILE A 228 6.14 10.57 -5.01
CA ILE A 228 6.48 9.18 -4.68
C ILE A 228 7.73 9.23 -3.82
N LYS A 229 7.66 8.67 -2.61
CA LYS A 229 8.71 8.73 -1.60
C LYS A 229 9.17 7.33 -1.21
N VAL A 230 10.48 7.14 -1.13
CA VAL A 230 11.11 5.92 -0.62
C VAL A 230 12.08 6.31 0.47
N GLN A 231 12.07 5.58 1.57
CA GLN A 231 13.05 5.72 2.65
C GLN A 231 13.85 4.42 2.77
N VAL A 232 15.17 4.55 2.79
CA VAL A 232 16.08 3.42 2.95
C VAL A 232 16.93 3.63 4.20
N THR A 233 16.96 2.63 5.08
CA THR A 233 17.86 2.60 6.24
C THR A 233 18.96 1.60 5.99
N ILE A 234 20.21 2.06 6.02
CA ILE A 234 21.41 1.24 5.84
C ILE A 234 22.13 1.11 7.17
N THR A 235 22.41 -0.11 7.57
CA THR A 235 23.19 -0.43 8.78
C THR A 235 24.58 -0.88 8.37
N TYR A 236 25.58 -0.21 8.90
CA TYR A 236 27.01 -0.48 8.69
C TYR A 236 27.66 -1.07 9.94
N GLU A 237 28.69 -1.85 9.74
CA GLU A 237 29.68 -2.15 10.77
C GLU A 237 30.53 -0.90 11.01
N ILE A 238 30.95 -0.65 12.27
CA ILE A 238 31.90 0.40 12.63
C ILE A 238 33.28 -0.24 12.74
N LYS A 239 34.27 0.39 12.09
CA LYS A 239 35.71 0.04 12.19
C LYS A 239 36.48 1.13 12.89
#